data_e1bac60e3058eb9091a60e1f98e0db8b
#
_entry.id   e1bac60e3058eb9091a60e1f98e0db8b
#
_cell.length_a   1.000
_cell.length_b   1.000
_cell.length_c   1.000
_cell.angle_alpha   90.00
_cell.angle_beta   90.00
_cell.angle_gamma   90.00
#
_symmetry.space_group_name_H-M   'P 1'
#
loop_
_entity.id
_entity.type
_entity.pdbx_description
1 polymer ?
#
loop_
_entity_poly.entity_id
_entity_poly.type
_entity_poly.pdbx_seq_one_letter_code
_entity_poly.pdbx_strand_id
1 'polypeptide(L)'
;MSAAKRLFIGLMSGTSLDGIDCVIVDLACDTPALIAAGCHELPDNFRHDVLSVCANKQAPLAELGKLDIELGRCFAEAAAKTLAAAGLVAQEIEAIGSHGQTVFHQPNSAAPFSLQLGDPNTIAERTGITTVADFRRRDMAAGGQGAPLAPLLHQHCCASPNKNRAIVNIGGIANITLLLANGERVAFDTGPGNVLMDLWIARHDGARFDKNGEWATGGSVDTAFLAKLMSEPYLALAAPKSTGRELFNGAWLDQRLASLKQRPNPQDIQATLLEFTATTLSTALLAGMSQGEIYLCGGGAHNTALSKRIGELMPGYYVGTTAEIGIDPDWLEAMAFAWMAQQTLDGVAVVTSPFTGAKKPVMLGGIYPSPTSPNLR
;
A
#
# COMPACT_ATOMS: atom_id res chain seq x y z
N MET A 1 29.86 12.11 -15.36
CA MET A 1 29.98 12.20 -13.90
C MET A 1 28.70 11.61 -13.33
N SER A 2 28.77 10.62 -12.42
CA SER A 2 27.57 10.15 -11.72
C SER A 2 27.00 11.33 -10.92
N ALA A 3 25.70 11.57 -10.99
CA ALA A 3 25.05 12.55 -10.14
C ALA A 3 25.32 12.20 -8.66
N ALA A 4 25.47 13.20 -7.81
CA ALA A 4 25.59 12.96 -6.38
C ALA A 4 24.33 12.24 -5.89
N LYS A 5 24.49 11.24 -5.03
CA LYS A 5 23.35 10.51 -4.44
C LYS A 5 22.49 11.46 -3.62
N ARG A 6 21.20 11.26 -3.71
CA ARG A 6 20.18 11.91 -2.88
C ARG A 6 19.42 10.85 -2.09
N LEU A 7 19.85 10.59 -0.86
CA LEU A 7 19.32 9.49 -0.05
C LEU A 7 18.16 9.96 0.82
N PHE A 8 17.06 9.22 0.74
CA PHE A 8 15.86 9.44 1.55
C PHE A 8 15.44 8.12 2.22
N ILE A 9 14.82 8.24 3.37
CA ILE A 9 14.16 7.11 4.04
C ILE A 9 12.65 7.22 3.82
N GLY A 10 12.00 6.11 3.49
CA GLY A 10 10.54 5.97 3.50
C GLY A 10 10.12 5.04 4.62
N LEU A 11 9.12 5.46 5.41
CA LEU A 11 8.54 4.69 6.50
C LEU A 11 7.06 4.51 6.27
N MET A 12 6.60 3.25 6.26
CA MET A 12 5.20 2.88 6.05
C MET A 12 4.77 1.81 7.06
N SER A 13 3.59 1.98 7.64
CA SER A 13 2.89 0.92 8.33
C SER A 13 1.49 0.79 7.75
N GLY A 14 1.17 -0.39 7.22
CA GLY A 14 -0.10 -0.69 6.59
C GLY A 14 -1.22 -0.99 7.59
N THR A 15 -2.44 -1.16 7.09
CA THR A 15 -3.62 -1.47 7.91
C THR A 15 -3.57 -2.86 8.57
N SER A 16 -2.71 -3.75 8.10
CA SER A 16 -2.47 -5.08 8.69
C SER A 16 -1.67 -5.00 9.98
N LEU A 17 -0.90 -3.92 10.20
CA LEU A 17 0.02 -3.75 11.33
C LEU A 17 1.00 -4.94 11.48
N ASP A 18 1.43 -5.53 10.36
CA ASP A 18 2.37 -6.65 10.37
C ASP A 18 3.78 -6.19 10.71
N GLY A 19 4.06 -4.90 10.50
CA GLY A 19 5.33 -4.26 10.79
C GLY A 19 5.42 -2.83 10.25
N ILE A 20 6.62 -2.27 10.38
CA ILE A 20 7.01 -1.00 9.79
C ILE A 20 7.95 -1.31 8.64
N ASP A 21 7.52 -1.02 7.43
CA ASP A 21 8.36 -1.05 6.26
C ASP A 21 9.24 0.19 6.23
N CYS A 22 10.55 -0.02 6.16
CA CYS A 22 11.55 1.01 6.09
C CYS A 22 12.45 0.79 4.89
N VAL A 23 12.57 1.80 4.03
CA VAL A 23 13.45 1.78 2.86
C VAL A 23 14.43 2.93 2.88
N ILE A 24 15.62 2.71 2.33
CA ILE A 24 16.55 3.77 1.95
C ILE A 24 16.63 3.77 0.43
N VAL A 25 16.35 4.91 -0.18
CA VAL A 25 16.30 5.06 -1.64
C VAL A 25 17.18 6.22 -2.09
N ASP A 26 17.87 6.02 -3.22
CA ASP A 26 18.51 7.10 -3.95
C ASP A 26 17.52 7.67 -4.97
N LEU A 27 17.19 8.94 -4.81
CA LEU A 27 16.25 9.69 -5.64
C LEU A 27 16.98 10.73 -6.52
N ALA A 28 18.24 10.52 -6.84
CA ALA A 28 18.98 11.40 -7.74
C ALA A 28 18.49 11.32 -9.20
N CYS A 29 17.80 10.24 -9.57
CA CYS A 29 17.22 10.00 -10.89
C CYS A 29 15.71 9.78 -10.79
N ASP A 30 15.01 9.88 -11.94
CA ASP A 30 13.55 9.69 -12.03
C ASP A 30 13.09 8.31 -11.54
N THR A 31 13.88 7.26 -11.79
CA THR A 31 13.59 5.94 -11.23
C THR A 31 14.29 5.80 -9.88
N PRO A 32 13.56 5.64 -8.79
CA PRO A 32 14.12 5.44 -7.46
C PRO A 32 14.98 4.18 -7.41
N ALA A 33 16.21 4.28 -6.87
CA ALA A 33 17.07 3.13 -6.66
C ALA A 33 17.01 2.69 -5.19
N LEU A 34 16.55 1.46 -4.94
CA LEU A 34 16.53 0.89 -3.60
C LEU A 34 17.96 0.60 -3.14
N ILE A 35 18.36 1.16 -2.00
CA ILE A 35 19.68 0.95 -1.39
C ILE A 35 19.57 -0.10 -0.28
N ALA A 36 18.57 0.00 0.57
CA ALA A 36 18.31 -0.96 1.64
C ALA A 36 16.82 -0.95 1.99
N ALA A 37 16.34 -2.07 2.51
CA ALA A 37 14.98 -2.21 3.01
C ALA A 37 14.91 -3.18 4.18
N GLY A 38 13.89 -3.04 5.00
CA GLY A 38 13.56 -3.97 6.07
C GLY A 38 12.15 -3.75 6.60
N CYS A 39 11.50 -4.84 6.97
CA CYS A 39 10.25 -4.82 7.72
C CYS A 39 10.56 -5.06 9.21
N HIS A 40 10.15 -4.16 10.08
CA HIS A 40 10.44 -4.18 11.51
C HIS A 40 9.15 -4.45 12.28
N GLU A 41 9.12 -5.56 12.99
CA GLU A 41 7.94 -5.97 13.77
C GLU A 41 7.62 -4.97 14.88
N LEU A 42 6.31 -4.77 15.09
CA LEU A 42 5.81 -4.02 16.24
C LEU A 42 5.68 -4.97 17.45
N PRO A 43 5.92 -4.51 18.69
CA PRO A 43 5.65 -5.31 19.88
C PRO A 43 4.18 -5.77 19.93
N ASP A 44 3.93 -7.04 20.27
CA ASP A 44 2.59 -7.66 20.20
C ASP A 44 1.52 -6.92 21.02
N ASN A 45 1.84 -6.52 22.25
CA ASN A 45 0.94 -5.78 23.11
C ASN A 45 0.56 -4.42 22.48
N PHE A 46 1.52 -3.75 21.90
CA PHE A 46 1.33 -2.47 21.24
C PHE A 46 0.51 -2.59 19.95
N ARG A 47 0.78 -3.64 19.13
CA ARG A 47 -0.02 -3.96 17.96
C ARG A 47 -1.50 -4.15 18.32
N HIS A 48 -1.79 -4.85 19.41
CA HIS A 48 -3.16 -5.04 19.89
C HIS A 48 -3.86 -3.72 20.22
N ASP A 49 -3.18 -2.81 20.93
CA ASP A 49 -3.75 -1.52 21.33
C ASP A 49 -4.08 -0.64 20.10
N VAL A 50 -3.18 -0.57 19.13
CA VAL A 50 -3.42 0.16 17.89
C VAL A 50 -4.58 -0.44 17.09
N LEU A 51 -4.66 -1.77 16.96
CA LEU A 51 -5.78 -2.45 16.29
C LEU A 51 -7.11 -2.17 17.00
N SER A 52 -7.11 -2.11 18.34
CA SER A 52 -8.29 -1.76 19.13
C SER A 52 -8.78 -0.33 18.80
N VAL A 53 -7.88 0.63 18.71
CA VAL A 53 -8.22 2.01 18.30
C VAL A 53 -8.80 2.05 16.88
N CYS A 54 -8.18 1.34 15.95
CA CYS A 54 -8.64 1.25 14.56
C CYS A 54 -10.06 0.65 14.46
N ALA A 55 -10.33 -0.41 15.22
CA ALA A 55 -11.62 -1.11 15.19
C ALA A 55 -12.73 -0.28 15.86
N ASN A 56 -12.45 0.28 17.03
CA ASN A 56 -13.45 0.99 17.84
C ASN A 56 -13.66 2.43 17.37
N LYS A 57 -12.68 3.03 16.69
CA LYS A 57 -12.66 4.46 16.30
C LYS A 57 -12.87 5.41 17.48
N GLN A 58 -12.51 4.97 18.69
CA GLN A 58 -12.58 5.67 19.96
C GLN A 58 -11.43 5.25 20.85
N ALA A 59 -10.80 6.22 21.51
CA ALA A 59 -9.78 5.99 22.53
C ALA A 59 -9.77 7.18 23.52
N PRO A 60 -9.39 6.98 24.79
CA PRO A 60 -9.06 8.08 25.70
C PRO A 60 -7.92 8.91 25.12
N LEU A 61 -7.99 10.24 25.22
CA LEU A 61 -6.98 11.14 24.66
C LEU A 61 -5.56 10.84 25.18
N ALA A 62 -5.44 10.47 26.46
CA ALA A 62 -4.16 10.13 27.06
C ALA A 62 -3.55 8.86 26.45
N GLU A 63 -4.39 7.86 26.14
CA GLU A 63 -3.96 6.64 25.47
C GLU A 63 -3.55 6.92 24.02
N LEU A 64 -4.34 7.69 23.29
CA LEU A 64 -4.03 8.09 21.92
C LEU A 64 -2.69 8.82 21.85
N GLY A 65 -2.46 9.81 22.74
CA GLY A 65 -1.20 10.54 22.80
C GLY A 65 -0.01 9.64 23.18
N LYS A 66 -0.20 8.68 24.08
CA LYS A 66 0.83 7.67 24.42
C LYS A 66 1.18 6.82 23.18
N LEU A 67 0.18 6.30 22.47
CA LEU A 67 0.36 5.48 21.28
C LEU A 67 1.07 6.23 20.16
N ASP A 68 0.77 7.52 19.98
CA ASP A 68 1.41 8.38 18.99
C ASP A 68 2.92 8.48 19.23
N ILE A 69 3.34 8.77 20.46
CA ILE A 69 4.76 8.84 20.83
C ILE A 69 5.44 7.47 20.75
N GLU A 70 4.79 6.40 21.19
CA GLU A 70 5.36 5.05 21.13
C GLU A 70 5.55 4.58 19.68
N LEU A 71 4.59 4.84 18.80
CA LEU A 71 4.77 4.61 17.36
C LEU A 71 5.92 5.44 16.77
N GLY A 72 6.01 6.72 17.12
CA GLY A 72 7.12 7.57 16.71
C GLY A 72 8.48 6.97 17.09
N ARG A 73 8.58 6.37 18.29
CA ARG A 73 9.78 5.64 18.73
C ARG A 73 10.06 4.40 17.89
N CYS A 74 9.04 3.60 17.60
CA CYS A 74 9.18 2.41 16.75
C CYS A 74 9.61 2.78 15.32
N PHE A 75 9.06 3.83 14.74
CA PHE A 75 9.48 4.35 13.43
C PHE A 75 10.92 4.83 13.44
N ALA A 76 11.34 5.57 14.47
CA ALA A 76 12.73 6.00 14.61
C ALA A 76 13.71 4.82 14.76
N GLU A 77 13.30 3.78 15.50
CA GLU A 77 14.11 2.57 15.67
C GLU A 77 14.21 1.77 14.35
N ALA A 78 13.13 1.66 13.59
CA ALA A 78 13.11 1.04 12.27
C ALA A 78 14.12 1.76 11.33
N ALA A 79 14.09 3.09 11.28
CA ALA A 79 15.03 3.89 10.50
C ALA A 79 16.48 3.65 10.94
N ALA A 80 16.75 3.67 12.24
CA ALA A 80 18.10 3.45 12.78
C ALA A 80 18.63 2.03 12.46
N LYS A 81 17.79 0.99 12.56
CA LYS A 81 18.15 -0.39 12.22
C LYS A 81 18.48 -0.53 10.73
N THR A 82 17.66 0.08 9.86
CA THR A 82 17.86 0.01 8.40
C THR A 82 19.13 0.77 7.99
N LEU A 83 19.40 1.94 8.59
CA LEU A 83 20.67 2.68 8.40
C LEU A 83 21.88 1.84 8.79
N ALA A 84 21.84 1.24 9.98
CA ALA A 84 22.93 0.41 10.46
C ALA A 84 23.18 -0.81 9.55
N ALA A 85 22.12 -1.47 9.09
CA ALA A 85 22.23 -2.58 8.16
C ALA A 85 22.82 -2.19 6.80
N ALA A 86 22.57 -0.95 6.35
CA ALA A 86 23.13 -0.39 5.12
C ALA A 86 24.57 0.17 5.29
N GLY A 87 25.09 0.27 6.52
CA GLY A 87 26.37 0.89 6.80
C GLY A 87 26.38 2.42 6.57
N LEU A 88 25.19 3.04 6.64
CA LEU A 88 25.00 4.48 6.44
C LEU A 88 24.82 5.21 7.78
N VAL A 89 25.07 6.51 7.76
CA VAL A 89 24.87 7.40 8.91
C VAL A 89 23.78 8.45 8.62
N ALA A 90 23.19 9.00 9.68
CA ALA A 90 22.08 9.95 9.57
C ALA A 90 22.38 11.16 8.67
N GLN A 91 23.65 11.63 8.68
CA GLN A 91 24.11 12.79 7.91
C GLN A 91 24.12 12.56 6.38
N GLU A 92 24.04 11.30 5.92
CA GLU A 92 23.96 10.96 4.49
C GLU A 92 22.53 11.01 3.97
N ILE A 93 21.53 11.11 4.87
CA ILE A 93 20.11 11.11 4.53
C ILE A 93 19.57 12.54 4.52
N GLU A 94 18.94 12.95 3.41
CA GLU A 94 18.35 14.29 3.29
C GLU A 94 17.09 14.42 4.14
N ALA A 95 16.20 13.42 4.11
CA ALA A 95 15.02 13.38 4.98
C ALA A 95 14.42 11.98 5.12
N ILE A 96 13.52 11.86 6.11
CA ILE A 96 12.61 10.75 6.30
C ILE A 96 11.21 11.17 5.80
N GLY A 97 10.57 10.39 4.95
CA GLY A 97 9.15 10.48 4.65
C GLY A 97 8.37 9.46 5.49
N SER A 98 7.62 9.92 6.48
CA SER A 98 6.88 9.04 7.38
C SER A 98 5.38 9.10 7.08
N HIS A 99 4.81 7.95 6.68
CA HIS A 99 3.36 7.80 6.58
C HIS A 99 2.69 7.82 7.96
N GLY A 100 3.35 7.25 8.96
CA GLY A 100 2.71 6.90 10.23
C GLY A 100 1.77 5.70 10.09
N GLN A 101 0.93 5.48 11.09
CA GLN A 101 -0.11 4.45 11.13
C GLN A 101 -1.49 5.07 11.07
N THR A 102 -2.25 4.81 10.01
CA THR A 102 -3.63 5.29 9.92
C THR A 102 -4.51 4.58 10.93
N VAL A 103 -5.11 5.36 11.84
CA VAL A 103 -6.07 4.85 12.84
C VAL A 103 -7.49 5.28 12.53
N PHE A 104 -7.67 6.39 11.81
CA PHE A 104 -8.99 6.84 11.39
C PHE A 104 -8.90 7.63 10.09
N HIS A 105 -9.72 7.26 9.10
CA HIS A 105 -9.82 7.97 7.83
C HIS A 105 -11.29 8.21 7.51
N GLN A 106 -11.69 9.47 7.39
CA GLN A 106 -13.09 9.88 7.18
C GLN A 106 -13.17 11.02 6.14
N PRO A 107 -12.96 10.70 4.84
CA PRO A 107 -12.92 11.73 3.79
C PRO A 107 -14.28 12.30 3.42
N ASN A 108 -15.38 11.56 3.67
CA ASN A 108 -16.74 11.92 3.25
C ASN A 108 -17.59 12.46 4.41
N SER A 109 -17.01 13.24 5.33
CA SER A 109 -17.73 13.87 6.43
C SER A 109 -17.89 15.37 6.21
N ALA A 110 -18.71 16.03 7.04
CA ALA A 110 -18.83 17.49 7.03
C ALA A 110 -17.52 18.20 7.39
N ALA A 111 -16.63 17.53 8.15
CA ALA A 111 -15.26 17.94 8.44
C ALA A 111 -14.32 16.79 8.08
N PRO A 112 -13.92 16.66 6.80
CA PRO A 112 -13.09 15.55 6.35
C PRO A 112 -11.74 15.53 7.06
N PHE A 113 -11.30 14.36 7.52
CA PHE A 113 -10.00 14.20 8.17
C PHE A 113 -9.42 12.80 7.98
N SER A 114 -8.13 12.69 8.22
CA SER A 114 -7.39 11.44 8.33
C SER A 114 -6.43 11.58 9.50
N LEU A 115 -6.38 10.59 10.38
CA LEU A 115 -5.52 10.57 11.54
C LEU A 115 -4.51 9.44 11.41
N GLN A 116 -3.23 9.82 11.32
CA GLN A 116 -2.10 8.93 11.40
C GLN A 116 -1.39 9.16 12.73
N LEU A 117 -0.99 8.08 13.41
CA LEU A 117 -0.14 8.09 14.58
C LEU A 117 1.31 7.80 14.20
N GLY A 118 2.25 8.23 15.05
CA GLY A 118 3.69 8.14 14.82
C GLY A 118 4.32 9.51 14.79
N ASP A 119 4.36 10.18 15.97
CA ASP A 119 4.80 11.56 16.15
C ASP A 119 6.09 11.86 15.37
N PRO A 120 6.06 12.74 14.37
CA PRO A 120 7.21 13.06 13.53
C PRO A 120 8.28 13.88 14.27
N ASN A 121 7.94 14.58 15.35
CA ASN A 121 8.94 15.26 16.20
C ASN A 121 9.80 14.23 16.91
N THR A 122 9.16 13.17 17.44
CA THR A 122 9.87 12.04 18.06
C THR A 122 10.80 11.33 17.06
N ILE A 123 10.36 11.15 15.81
CA ILE A 123 11.17 10.56 14.75
C ILE A 123 12.39 11.48 14.47
N ALA A 124 12.15 12.75 14.20
CA ALA A 124 13.21 13.72 13.88
C ALA A 124 14.25 13.87 15.01
N GLU A 125 13.79 13.98 16.26
CA GLU A 125 14.66 14.13 17.43
C GLU A 125 15.53 12.88 17.66
N ARG A 126 14.95 11.67 17.55
CA ARG A 126 15.66 10.42 17.83
C ARG A 126 16.61 9.99 16.72
N THR A 127 16.29 10.31 15.47
CA THR A 127 17.12 9.93 14.31
C THR A 127 18.17 11.00 13.97
N GLY A 128 17.95 12.25 14.37
CA GLY A 128 18.74 13.39 13.93
C GLY A 128 18.51 13.74 12.44
N ILE A 129 17.43 13.24 11.83
CA ILE A 129 17.11 13.43 10.41
C ILE A 129 15.81 14.21 10.30
N THR A 130 15.77 15.23 9.43
CA THR A 130 14.53 15.95 9.11
C THR A 130 13.47 14.98 8.66
N THR A 131 12.27 15.10 9.24
CA THR A 131 11.14 14.22 8.93
C THR A 131 10.03 14.99 8.22
N VAL A 132 9.47 14.41 7.16
CA VAL A 132 8.27 14.90 6.47
C VAL A 132 7.14 13.92 6.75
N ALA A 133 6.00 14.43 7.22
CA ALA A 133 4.84 13.64 7.60
C ALA A 133 3.53 14.38 7.28
N ASP A 134 2.36 13.85 7.67
CA ASP A 134 1.05 14.48 7.43
C ASP A 134 0.67 14.64 5.94
N PHE A 135 1.14 13.79 5.07
CA PHE A 135 0.89 13.85 3.63
C PHE A 135 -0.62 13.85 3.30
N ARG A 136 -1.40 12.97 3.95
CA ARG A 136 -2.85 12.81 3.71
C ARG A 136 -3.63 14.05 4.13
N ARG A 137 -3.33 14.59 5.30
CA ARG A 137 -4.02 15.80 5.83
C ARG A 137 -3.76 17.03 4.95
N ARG A 138 -2.55 17.12 4.38
CA ARG A 138 -2.20 18.22 3.49
C ARG A 138 -2.97 18.16 2.16
N ASP A 139 -3.15 16.97 1.59
CA ASP A 139 -3.98 16.75 0.40
C ASP A 139 -5.46 17.08 0.69
N MET A 140 -5.98 16.62 1.84
CA MET A 140 -7.35 16.90 2.26
C MET A 140 -7.60 18.40 2.47
N ALA A 141 -6.63 19.15 2.99
CA ALA A 141 -6.70 20.60 3.11
C ALA A 141 -6.80 21.31 1.74
N ALA A 142 -6.34 20.67 0.67
CA ALA A 142 -6.50 21.13 -0.70
C ALA A 142 -7.80 20.63 -1.38
N GLY A 143 -8.68 19.97 -0.62
CA GLY A 143 -9.98 19.45 -1.06
C GLY A 143 -9.92 18.03 -1.64
N GLY A 144 -8.79 17.32 -1.50
CA GLY A 144 -8.66 15.92 -1.84
C GLY A 144 -9.19 14.98 -0.75
N GLN A 145 -9.23 13.70 -1.05
CA GLN A 145 -9.64 12.65 -0.11
C GLN A 145 -8.49 12.11 0.76
N GLY A 146 -7.22 12.54 0.51
CA GLY A 146 -6.04 12.08 1.25
C GLY A 146 -5.60 10.65 0.92
N ALA A 147 -6.27 9.96 0.03
CA ALA A 147 -5.97 8.61 -0.43
C ALA A 147 -6.58 8.36 -1.81
N PRO A 148 -5.99 7.47 -2.64
CA PRO A 148 -4.68 6.84 -2.46
C PRO A 148 -3.50 7.78 -2.81
N LEU A 149 -2.33 7.62 -2.16
CA LEU A 149 -1.13 8.42 -2.43
C LEU A 149 -0.01 7.65 -3.15
N ALA A 150 0.08 6.32 -2.98
CA ALA A 150 1.05 5.50 -3.71
C ALA A 150 1.00 5.68 -5.24
N PRO A 151 -0.18 5.88 -5.88
CA PRO A 151 -0.29 6.16 -7.31
C PRO A 151 0.50 7.37 -7.81
N LEU A 152 0.88 8.29 -6.93
CA LEU A 152 1.72 9.44 -7.30
C LEU A 152 3.13 8.99 -7.73
N LEU A 153 3.74 8.05 -7.00
CA LEU A 153 4.99 7.45 -7.39
C LEU A 153 4.81 6.58 -8.63
N HIS A 154 3.72 5.80 -8.71
CA HIS A 154 3.43 5.01 -9.90
C HIS A 154 3.40 5.89 -11.16
N GLN A 155 2.71 7.03 -11.08
CA GLN A 155 2.67 7.99 -12.19
C GLN A 155 4.06 8.54 -12.52
N HIS A 156 4.87 8.87 -11.51
CA HIS A 156 6.20 9.45 -11.70
C HIS A 156 7.15 8.49 -12.42
N CYS A 157 7.26 7.25 -11.96
CA CYS A 157 8.27 6.32 -12.44
C CYS A 157 7.77 5.26 -13.44
N CYS A 158 6.45 5.01 -13.51
CA CYS A 158 5.92 3.93 -14.36
C CYS A 158 5.11 4.43 -15.56
N ALA A 159 4.71 5.71 -15.61
CA ALA A 159 3.95 6.21 -16.76
C ALA A 159 4.76 6.12 -18.06
N SER A 160 4.08 5.80 -19.17
CA SER A 160 4.67 5.75 -20.50
C SER A 160 3.82 6.58 -21.47
N PRO A 161 4.43 7.42 -22.32
CA PRO A 161 3.67 8.16 -23.32
C PRO A 161 3.16 7.28 -24.48
N ASN A 162 3.73 6.07 -24.63
CA ASN A 162 3.48 5.21 -25.78
C ASN A 162 2.70 3.93 -25.44
N LYS A 163 2.53 3.61 -24.16
CA LYS A 163 1.93 2.36 -23.71
C LYS A 163 0.99 2.61 -22.53
N ASN A 164 -0.15 1.91 -22.53
CA ASN A 164 -0.95 1.80 -21.34
C ASN A 164 -0.22 0.91 -20.34
N ARG A 165 -0.18 1.32 -19.09
CA ARG A 165 0.37 0.55 -17.99
C ARG A 165 -0.61 0.45 -16.84
N ALA A 166 -0.63 -0.69 -16.19
CA ALA A 166 -1.32 -0.89 -14.92
C ALA A 166 -0.30 -1.34 -13.87
N ILE A 167 -0.30 -0.67 -12.74
CA ILE A 167 0.39 -1.14 -11.54
C ILE A 167 -0.67 -1.78 -10.65
N VAL A 168 -0.47 -3.04 -10.32
CA VAL A 168 -1.41 -3.86 -9.54
C VAL A 168 -0.77 -4.22 -8.23
N ASN A 169 -1.20 -3.58 -7.17
CA ASN A 169 -0.75 -3.91 -5.81
C ASN A 169 -1.66 -4.99 -5.22
N ILE A 170 -1.10 -6.15 -4.91
CA ILE A 170 -1.81 -7.28 -4.31
C ILE A 170 -1.37 -7.42 -2.85
N GLY A 171 -1.96 -6.57 -2.00
CA GLY A 171 -1.89 -6.68 -0.54
C GLY A 171 -3.04 -7.52 0.01
N GLY A 172 -3.49 -7.26 1.23
CA GLY A 172 -4.71 -7.86 1.75
C GLY A 172 -5.93 -7.52 0.88
N ILE A 173 -6.05 -6.26 0.48
CA ILE A 173 -6.94 -5.77 -0.58
C ILE A 173 -6.09 -5.54 -1.82
N ALA A 174 -6.64 -5.83 -3.00
CA ALA A 174 -5.98 -5.56 -4.26
C ALA A 174 -6.46 -4.22 -4.84
N ASN A 175 -5.52 -3.43 -5.34
CA ASN A 175 -5.80 -2.16 -6.01
C ASN A 175 -5.02 -2.04 -7.30
N ILE A 176 -5.54 -1.22 -8.21
CA ILE A 176 -4.89 -0.94 -9.48
C ILE A 176 -4.68 0.57 -9.68
N THR A 177 -3.58 0.92 -10.33
CA THR A 177 -3.32 2.25 -10.85
C THR A 177 -3.20 2.14 -12.36
N LEU A 178 -4.12 2.72 -13.10
CA LEU A 178 -4.09 2.81 -14.56
C LEU A 178 -3.37 4.08 -14.98
N LEU A 179 -2.37 3.92 -15.83
CA LEU A 179 -1.52 4.96 -16.39
C LEU A 179 -1.63 4.89 -17.92
N LEU A 180 -2.69 5.48 -18.48
CA LEU A 180 -2.98 5.33 -19.89
C LEU A 180 -2.12 6.29 -20.75
N ALA A 181 -1.75 5.87 -21.95
CA ALA A 181 -0.95 6.64 -22.88
C ALA A 181 -1.62 7.96 -23.32
N ASN A 182 -2.96 8.02 -23.26
CA ASN A 182 -3.73 9.24 -23.53
C ASN A 182 -3.65 10.30 -22.40
N GLY A 183 -2.94 10.01 -21.31
CA GLY A 183 -2.80 10.89 -20.16
C GLY A 183 -3.81 10.64 -19.04
N GLU A 184 -4.79 9.78 -19.25
CA GLU A 184 -5.77 9.43 -18.21
C GLU A 184 -5.11 8.63 -17.07
N ARG A 185 -5.51 8.91 -15.86
CA ARG A 185 -4.97 8.34 -14.61
C ARG A 185 -6.14 7.98 -13.69
N VAL A 186 -6.19 6.73 -13.27
CA VAL A 186 -7.23 6.22 -12.37
C VAL A 186 -6.61 5.27 -11.36
N ALA A 187 -7.03 5.32 -10.09
CA ALA A 187 -6.65 4.33 -9.10
C ALA A 187 -7.86 3.95 -8.23
N PHE A 188 -8.03 2.67 -7.94
CA PHE A 188 -9.12 2.17 -7.12
C PHE A 188 -8.88 0.74 -6.64
N ASP A 189 -9.61 0.32 -5.59
CA ASP A 189 -9.57 -1.04 -5.08
C ASP A 189 -10.47 -1.95 -5.91
N THR A 190 -9.93 -3.09 -6.33
CA THR A 190 -10.67 -4.05 -7.17
C THR A 190 -11.49 -5.04 -6.35
N GLY A 191 -11.02 -5.38 -5.14
CA GLY A 191 -11.61 -6.37 -4.25
C GLY A 191 -10.56 -6.98 -3.32
N PRO A 192 -10.80 -8.20 -2.79
CA PRO A 192 -9.81 -8.85 -1.96
C PRO A 192 -8.58 -9.24 -2.79
N GLY A 193 -7.40 -9.00 -2.20
CA GLY A 193 -6.14 -9.57 -2.65
C GLY A 193 -5.88 -10.89 -1.93
N ASN A 194 -4.95 -10.87 -0.96
CA ASN A 194 -4.56 -12.06 -0.20
C ASN A 194 -5.47 -12.33 1.01
N VAL A 195 -6.21 -11.32 1.50
CA VAL A 195 -6.88 -11.37 2.82
C VAL A 195 -7.75 -12.60 3.04
N LEU A 196 -8.49 -13.06 2.02
CA LEU A 196 -9.37 -14.22 2.15
C LEU A 196 -8.60 -15.54 2.01
N MET A 197 -7.59 -15.58 1.14
CA MET A 197 -6.68 -16.74 0.98
C MET A 197 -5.88 -16.99 2.24
N ASP A 198 -5.28 -15.93 2.81
CA ASP A 198 -4.48 -16.01 4.04
C ASP A 198 -5.33 -16.43 5.23
N LEU A 199 -6.52 -15.84 5.36
CA LEU A 199 -7.47 -16.22 6.39
C LEU A 199 -7.88 -17.69 6.27
N TRP A 200 -8.09 -18.19 5.06
CA TRP A 200 -8.56 -19.54 4.83
C TRP A 200 -7.48 -20.58 5.12
N ILE A 201 -6.26 -20.37 4.62
CA ILE A 201 -5.15 -21.29 4.93
C ILE A 201 -4.79 -21.28 6.42
N ALA A 202 -4.82 -20.11 7.08
CA ALA A 202 -4.57 -20.02 8.52
C ALA A 202 -5.56 -20.85 9.34
N ARG A 203 -6.83 -20.95 8.91
CA ARG A 203 -7.88 -21.76 9.57
C ARG A 203 -7.69 -23.28 9.38
N HIS A 204 -7.09 -23.71 8.29
CA HIS A 204 -7.08 -25.12 7.87
C HIS A 204 -5.69 -25.78 7.97
N ASP A 205 -4.63 -25.00 7.77
CA ASP A 205 -3.26 -25.49 7.77
C ASP A 205 -2.38 -24.79 8.81
N GLY A 206 -2.87 -23.68 9.41
CA GLY A 206 -2.12 -22.88 10.38
C GLY A 206 -1.02 -22.02 9.76
N ALA A 207 -0.84 -22.07 8.44
CA ALA A 207 0.12 -21.24 7.72
C ALA A 207 -0.35 -19.79 7.62
N ARG A 208 0.59 -18.84 7.61
CA ARG A 208 0.27 -17.41 7.49
C ARG A 208 -0.24 -17.03 6.10
N PHE A 209 0.22 -17.71 5.05
CA PHE A 209 -0.17 -17.53 3.65
C PHE A 209 0.13 -18.79 2.83
N ASP A 210 -0.53 -18.91 1.69
CA ASP A 210 -0.34 -19.99 0.72
C ASP A 210 0.88 -19.71 -0.17
N LYS A 211 2.03 -20.25 0.21
CA LYS A 211 3.29 -20.00 -0.49
C LYS A 211 3.19 -20.46 -1.95
N ASN A 212 3.46 -19.52 -2.88
CA ASN A 212 3.36 -19.73 -4.33
C ASN A 212 1.96 -20.18 -4.83
N GLY A 213 0.93 -20.22 -3.96
CA GLY A 213 -0.38 -20.80 -4.26
C GLY A 213 -0.36 -22.33 -4.38
N GLU A 214 0.60 -23.00 -3.74
CA GLU A 214 0.79 -24.46 -3.84
C GLU A 214 -0.43 -25.22 -3.33
N TRP A 215 -1.05 -24.78 -2.25
CA TRP A 215 -2.25 -25.42 -1.73
C TRP A 215 -3.46 -25.19 -2.65
N ALA A 216 -3.64 -23.96 -3.14
CA ALA A 216 -4.69 -23.63 -4.09
C ALA A 216 -4.60 -24.45 -5.39
N THR A 217 -3.39 -24.66 -5.93
CA THR A 217 -3.20 -25.40 -7.18
C THR A 217 -3.53 -26.89 -7.08
N GLY A 218 -3.58 -27.45 -5.89
CA GLY A 218 -4.02 -28.84 -5.66
C GLY A 218 -5.54 -29.00 -5.59
N GLY A 219 -6.30 -27.90 -5.53
CA GLY A 219 -7.77 -27.88 -5.53
C GLY A 219 -8.35 -27.60 -6.89
N SER A 220 -9.68 -27.68 -6.95
CA SER A 220 -10.47 -27.34 -8.14
C SER A 220 -11.38 -26.15 -7.85
N VAL A 221 -11.52 -25.25 -8.82
CA VAL A 221 -12.42 -24.09 -8.69
C VAL A 221 -13.88 -24.55 -8.65
N ASP A 222 -14.57 -24.25 -7.56
CA ASP A 222 -16.02 -24.45 -7.46
C ASP A 222 -16.75 -23.26 -8.09
N THR A 223 -17.39 -23.51 -9.24
CA THR A 223 -18.06 -22.48 -10.03
C THR A 223 -19.28 -21.88 -9.34
N ALA A 224 -19.98 -22.66 -8.51
CA ALA A 224 -21.13 -22.17 -7.75
C ALA A 224 -20.69 -21.24 -6.63
N PHE A 225 -19.61 -21.58 -5.95
CA PHE A 225 -19.00 -20.73 -4.94
C PHE A 225 -18.41 -19.45 -5.56
N LEU A 226 -17.66 -19.55 -6.65
CA LEU A 226 -17.13 -18.40 -7.37
C LEU A 226 -18.26 -17.43 -7.79
N ALA A 227 -19.36 -17.95 -8.33
CA ALA A 227 -20.52 -17.12 -8.69
C ALA A 227 -21.10 -16.37 -7.48
N LYS A 228 -21.10 -17.00 -6.29
CA LYS A 228 -21.53 -16.35 -5.04
C LYS A 228 -20.57 -15.25 -4.59
N LEU A 229 -19.28 -15.46 -4.72
CA LEU A 229 -18.27 -14.44 -4.42
C LEU A 229 -18.39 -13.26 -5.38
N MET A 230 -18.51 -13.53 -6.68
CA MET A 230 -18.63 -12.52 -7.74
C MET A 230 -19.95 -11.73 -7.69
N SER A 231 -20.96 -12.21 -6.96
CA SER A 231 -22.23 -11.48 -6.76
C SER A 231 -22.14 -10.35 -5.72
N GLU A 232 -20.95 -10.07 -5.17
CA GLU A 232 -20.76 -8.97 -4.22
C GLU A 232 -21.02 -7.62 -4.89
N PRO A 233 -21.99 -6.80 -4.39
CA PRO A 233 -22.37 -5.53 -5.02
C PRO A 233 -21.24 -4.54 -5.20
N TYR A 234 -20.26 -4.54 -4.28
CA TYR A 234 -19.07 -3.69 -4.38
C TYR A 234 -18.35 -3.86 -5.72
N LEU A 235 -18.25 -5.08 -6.23
CA LEU A 235 -17.51 -5.36 -7.47
C LEU A 235 -18.09 -4.66 -8.68
N ALA A 236 -19.41 -4.41 -8.71
CA ALA A 236 -20.11 -3.72 -9.78
C ALA A 236 -20.06 -2.19 -9.71
N LEU A 237 -19.51 -1.61 -8.63
CA LEU A 237 -19.38 -0.16 -8.50
C LEU A 237 -18.39 0.37 -9.53
N ALA A 238 -18.72 1.54 -10.09
CA ALA A 238 -17.78 2.28 -10.94
C ALA A 238 -16.62 2.87 -10.12
N ALA A 239 -15.44 3.02 -10.76
CA ALA A 239 -14.32 3.78 -10.19
C ALA A 239 -14.65 5.29 -10.16
N PRO A 240 -14.16 6.05 -9.18
CA PRO A 240 -13.29 5.60 -8.08
C PRO A 240 -14.08 4.90 -6.96
N LYS A 241 -13.53 3.81 -6.44
CA LYS A 241 -14.12 3.05 -5.33
C LYS A 241 -13.03 2.52 -4.41
N SER A 242 -13.36 2.35 -3.14
CA SER A 242 -12.45 1.79 -2.13
C SER A 242 -13.17 0.80 -1.24
N THR A 243 -12.42 -0.18 -0.72
CA THR A 243 -12.91 -1.22 0.20
C THR A 243 -11.78 -1.65 1.14
N GLY A 244 -12.13 -2.46 2.14
CA GLY A 244 -11.16 -2.94 3.12
C GLY A 244 -11.61 -4.23 3.79
N ARG A 245 -10.93 -4.55 4.89
CA ARG A 245 -11.26 -5.71 5.74
C ARG A 245 -12.61 -5.57 6.45
N GLU A 246 -13.21 -4.39 6.48
CA GLU A 246 -14.57 -4.18 6.96
C GLU A 246 -15.61 -4.91 6.11
N LEU A 247 -15.36 -5.05 4.80
CA LEU A 247 -16.20 -5.81 3.88
C LEU A 247 -15.65 -7.24 3.71
N PHE A 248 -14.42 -7.38 3.22
CA PHE A 248 -13.83 -8.68 2.92
C PHE A 248 -13.13 -9.27 4.14
N ASN A 249 -13.88 -10.03 4.94
CA ASN A 249 -13.45 -10.63 6.19
C ASN A 249 -14.00 -12.05 6.38
N GLY A 250 -13.68 -12.67 7.54
CA GLY A 250 -14.09 -14.04 7.84
C GLY A 250 -15.60 -14.22 7.92
N ALA A 251 -16.32 -13.25 8.50
CA ALA A 251 -17.78 -13.34 8.62
C ALA A 251 -18.46 -13.26 7.25
N TRP A 252 -17.96 -12.39 6.36
CA TRP A 252 -18.42 -12.30 4.98
C TRP A 252 -18.19 -13.63 4.22
N LEU A 253 -16.99 -14.21 4.35
CA LEU A 253 -16.64 -15.48 3.73
C LEU A 253 -17.55 -16.62 4.23
N ASP A 254 -17.72 -16.71 5.55
CA ASP A 254 -18.54 -17.74 6.19
C ASP A 254 -20.01 -17.63 5.76
N GLN A 255 -20.54 -16.41 5.62
CA GLN A 255 -21.90 -16.18 5.10
C GLN A 255 -22.04 -16.67 3.65
N ARG A 256 -21.05 -16.43 2.77
CA ARG A 256 -21.07 -16.92 1.39
C ARG A 256 -21.03 -18.45 1.33
N LEU A 257 -20.18 -19.08 2.13
CA LEU A 257 -20.08 -20.53 2.25
C LEU A 257 -21.38 -21.15 2.79
N ALA A 258 -22.01 -20.55 3.79
CA ALA A 258 -23.28 -21.03 4.36
C ALA A 258 -24.45 -20.98 3.35
N SER A 259 -24.36 -20.13 2.33
CA SER A 259 -25.37 -20.01 1.29
C SER A 259 -25.30 -21.10 0.20
N LEU A 260 -24.27 -21.94 0.21
CA LEU A 260 -24.09 -23.03 -0.74
C LEU A 260 -24.93 -24.27 -0.36
N LYS A 261 -25.49 -24.95 -1.36
CA LYS A 261 -26.21 -26.21 -1.14
C LYS A 261 -25.28 -27.34 -0.70
N GLN A 262 -24.06 -27.33 -1.23
CA GLN A 262 -22.99 -28.27 -0.87
C GLN A 262 -21.71 -27.45 -0.67
N ARG A 263 -21.06 -27.65 0.46
CA ARG A 263 -19.81 -26.99 0.79
C ARG A 263 -18.65 -27.72 0.11
N PRO A 264 -17.81 -27.03 -0.68
CA PRO A 264 -16.59 -27.62 -1.24
C PRO A 264 -15.60 -28.03 -0.14
N ASN A 265 -14.66 -28.90 -0.46
CA ASN A 265 -13.59 -29.21 0.48
C ASN A 265 -12.67 -27.99 0.68
N PRO A 266 -11.88 -27.96 1.76
CA PRO A 266 -11.04 -26.79 2.08
C PRO A 266 -10.07 -26.36 0.99
N GLN A 267 -9.49 -27.29 0.25
CA GLN A 267 -8.53 -27.02 -0.82
C GLN A 267 -9.23 -26.42 -2.06
N ASP A 268 -10.42 -26.90 -2.42
CA ASP A 268 -11.22 -26.32 -3.50
C ASP A 268 -11.70 -24.91 -3.16
N ILE A 269 -11.96 -24.62 -1.88
CA ILE A 269 -12.28 -23.27 -1.42
C ILE A 269 -11.05 -22.37 -1.62
N GLN A 270 -9.85 -22.80 -1.26
CA GLN A 270 -8.62 -22.04 -1.48
C GLN A 270 -8.38 -21.75 -2.97
N ALA A 271 -8.55 -22.76 -3.83
CA ALA A 271 -8.45 -22.60 -5.28
C ALA A 271 -9.49 -21.58 -5.81
N THR A 272 -10.72 -21.62 -5.28
CA THR A 272 -11.78 -20.68 -5.67
C THR A 272 -11.51 -19.27 -5.18
N LEU A 273 -10.89 -19.07 -4.02
CA LEU A 273 -10.49 -17.76 -3.52
C LEU A 273 -9.35 -17.16 -4.36
N LEU A 274 -8.38 -17.96 -4.80
CA LEU A 274 -7.35 -17.52 -5.74
C LEU A 274 -7.96 -17.09 -7.07
N GLU A 275 -8.88 -17.90 -7.62
CA GLU A 275 -9.61 -17.57 -8.85
C GLU A 275 -10.44 -16.30 -8.70
N PHE A 276 -11.06 -16.09 -7.54
CA PHE A 276 -11.84 -14.89 -7.23
C PHE A 276 -10.96 -13.63 -7.29
N THR A 277 -9.80 -13.64 -6.63
CA THR A 277 -8.84 -12.53 -6.69
C THR A 277 -8.37 -12.28 -8.13
N ALA A 278 -7.98 -13.33 -8.86
CA ALA A 278 -7.55 -13.20 -10.26
C ALA A 278 -8.67 -12.63 -11.16
N THR A 279 -9.89 -13.10 -10.99
CA THR A 279 -11.05 -12.67 -11.80
C THR A 279 -11.43 -11.22 -11.51
N THR A 280 -11.46 -10.79 -10.25
CA THR A 280 -11.80 -9.40 -9.91
C THR A 280 -10.76 -8.41 -10.46
N LEU A 281 -9.48 -8.74 -10.36
CA LEU A 281 -8.39 -7.96 -10.94
C LEU A 281 -8.49 -7.89 -12.46
N SER A 282 -8.61 -9.03 -13.13
CA SER A 282 -8.67 -9.09 -14.58
C SER A 282 -9.90 -8.38 -15.14
N THR A 283 -11.06 -8.52 -14.50
CA THR A 283 -12.29 -7.80 -14.89
C THR A 283 -12.09 -6.28 -14.83
N ALA A 284 -11.48 -5.79 -13.75
CA ALA A 284 -11.21 -4.36 -13.58
C ALA A 284 -10.20 -3.83 -14.61
N LEU A 285 -9.14 -4.61 -14.91
CA LEU A 285 -8.13 -4.26 -15.91
C LEU A 285 -8.72 -4.21 -17.33
N LEU A 286 -9.53 -5.21 -17.71
CA LEU A 286 -10.19 -5.27 -19.02
C LEU A 286 -11.20 -4.12 -19.21
N ALA A 287 -11.86 -3.70 -18.14
CA ALA A 287 -12.75 -2.54 -18.19
C ALA A 287 -11.98 -1.20 -18.31
N GLY A 288 -10.77 -1.14 -17.77
CA GLY A 288 -9.97 0.09 -17.69
C GLY A 288 -8.99 0.32 -18.86
N MET A 289 -8.56 -0.72 -19.56
CA MET A 289 -7.64 -0.59 -20.70
C MET A 289 -7.80 -1.72 -21.71
N SER A 290 -7.65 -1.40 -23.01
CA SER A 290 -7.85 -2.37 -24.11
C SER A 290 -6.64 -3.26 -24.38
N GLN A 291 -5.45 -2.81 -24.04
CA GLN A 291 -4.15 -3.51 -24.16
C GLN A 291 -3.09 -2.76 -23.38
N GLY A 292 -1.98 -3.40 -23.07
CA GLY A 292 -0.87 -2.74 -22.38
C GLY A 292 -0.02 -3.69 -21.53
N GLU A 293 0.72 -3.08 -20.61
CA GLU A 293 1.62 -3.76 -19.69
C GLU A 293 1.04 -3.72 -18.28
N ILE A 294 1.04 -4.86 -17.59
CA ILE A 294 0.55 -5.04 -16.23
C ILE A 294 1.75 -5.42 -15.37
N TYR A 295 2.02 -4.64 -14.34
CA TYR A 295 3.11 -4.88 -13.39
C TYR A 295 2.56 -5.12 -12.00
N LEU A 296 2.80 -6.32 -11.47
CA LEU A 296 2.35 -6.75 -10.16
C LEU A 296 3.33 -6.30 -9.09
N CYS A 297 2.82 -5.90 -7.93
CA CYS A 297 3.57 -5.56 -6.72
C CYS A 297 2.79 -5.96 -5.45
N GLY A 298 3.41 -5.75 -4.29
CA GLY A 298 2.90 -6.23 -3.01
C GLY A 298 3.11 -7.73 -2.81
N GLY A 299 2.84 -8.23 -1.62
CA GLY A 299 3.11 -9.63 -1.24
C GLY A 299 2.46 -10.68 -2.15
N GLY A 300 1.33 -10.36 -2.78
CA GLY A 300 0.66 -11.26 -3.74
C GLY A 300 1.40 -11.41 -5.07
N ALA A 301 2.33 -10.53 -5.42
CA ALA A 301 3.18 -10.68 -6.61
C ALA A 301 4.09 -11.92 -6.53
N HIS A 302 4.40 -12.38 -5.31
CA HIS A 302 5.17 -13.62 -5.07
C HIS A 302 4.34 -14.88 -5.21
N ASN A 303 3.00 -14.79 -5.26
CA ASN A 303 2.14 -15.94 -5.50
C ASN A 303 2.15 -16.30 -6.99
N THR A 304 3.03 -17.24 -7.36
CA THR A 304 3.24 -17.62 -8.76
C THR A 304 2.00 -18.20 -9.43
N ALA A 305 1.16 -18.92 -8.67
CA ALA A 305 -0.11 -19.44 -9.18
C ALA A 305 -1.09 -18.31 -9.51
N LEU A 306 -1.19 -17.31 -8.64
CA LEU A 306 -2.04 -16.14 -8.86
C LEU A 306 -1.54 -15.31 -10.06
N SER A 307 -0.23 -15.02 -10.12
CA SER A 307 0.38 -14.26 -11.23
C SER A 307 0.18 -14.96 -12.57
N LYS A 308 0.37 -16.29 -12.61
CA LYS A 308 0.11 -17.11 -13.80
C LYS A 308 -1.38 -17.03 -14.20
N ARG A 309 -2.30 -17.16 -13.21
CA ARG A 309 -3.74 -17.12 -13.49
C ARG A 309 -4.19 -15.76 -14.02
N ILE A 310 -3.66 -14.66 -13.50
CA ILE A 310 -3.89 -13.31 -14.05
C ILE A 310 -3.42 -13.25 -15.51
N GLY A 311 -2.23 -13.78 -15.84
CA GLY A 311 -1.73 -13.82 -17.20
C GLY A 311 -2.63 -14.62 -18.16
N GLU A 312 -3.18 -15.76 -17.71
CA GLU A 312 -4.14 -16.56 -18.48
C GLU A 312 -5.47 -15.81 -18.75
N LEU A 313 -5.93 -15.01 -17.79
CA LEU A 313 -7.15 -14.21 -17.91
C LEU A 313 -6.94 -12.90 -18.72
N MET A 314 -5.68 -12.54 -19.00
CA MET A 314 -5.30 -11.31 -19.71
C MET A 314 -4.58 -11.61 -21.05
N PRO A 315 -5.22 -12.36 -21.98
CA PRO A 315 -4.58 -12.69 -23.25
C PRO A 315 -4.29 -11.42 -24.06
N GLY A 316 -3.06 -11.30 -24.57
CA GLY A 316 -2.61 -10.13 -25.33
C GLY A 316 -2.07 -8.97 -24.50
N TYR A 317 -2.06 -9.10 -23.16
CA TYR A 317 -1.38 -8.17 -22.27
C TYR A 317 -0.02 -8.76 -21.85
N TYR A 318 0.93 -7.86 -21.61
CA TYR A 318 2.13 -8.24 -20.88
C TYR A 318 1.82 -8.28 -19.38
N VAL A 319 2.21 -9.33 -18.68
CA VAL A 319 2.07 -9.43 -17.23
C VAL A 319 3.42 -9.80 -16.62
N GLY A 320 3.96 -8.91 -15.83
CA GLY A 320 5.24 -9.07 -15.11
C GLY A 320 5.17 -8.44 -13.72
N THR A 321 6.31 -8.21 -13.10
CA THR A 321 6.41 -7.53 -11.81
C THR A 321 7.08 -6.16 -11.95
N THR A 322 6.89 -5.28 -10.97
CA THR A 322 7.54 -3.96 -10.96
C THR A 322 9.07 -4.05 -10.92
N ALA A 323 9.64 -5.19 -10.51
CA ALA A 323 11.08 -5.42 -10.57
C ALA A 323 11.64 -5.30 -12.00
N GLU A 324 10.86 -5.67 -13.01
CA GLU A 324 11.25 -5.61 -14.43
C GLU A 324 11.36 -4.17 -14.97
N ILE A 325 10.76 -3.22 -14.27
CA ILE A 325 10.89 -1.79 -14.54
C ILE A 325 11.76 -1.08 -13.50
N GLY A 326 12.57 -1.84 -12.73
CA GLY A 326 13.55 -1.32 -11.79
C GLY A 326 13.01 -0.92 -10.43
N ILE A 327 11.78 -1.34 -10.08
CA ILE A 327 11.15 -1.01 -8.79
C ILE A 327 10.83 -2.30 -8.05
N ASP A 328 11.38 -2.42 -6.85
CA ASP A 328 11.14 -3.59 -6.01
C ASP A 328 9.64 -3.70 -5.65
N PRO A 329 9.01 -4.87 -5.87
CA PRO A 329 7.57 -5.04 -5.68
C PRO A 329 7.11 -4.95 -4.22
N ASP A 330 7.98 -5.21 -3.25
CA ASP A 330 7.60 -5.25 -1.83
C ASP A 330 7.63 -3.87 -1.18
N TRP A 331 8.44 -2.94 -1.71
CA TRP A 331 8.76 -1.69 -1.02
C TRP A 331 8.16 -0.43 -1.66
N LEU A 332 7.35 -0.58 -2.67
CA LEU A 332 6.85 0.53 -3.50
C LEU A 332 6.07 1.58 -2.69
N GLU A 333 5.27 1.16 -1.70
CA GLU A 333 4.54 2.09 -0.84
C GLU A 333 5.49 2.91 0.05
N ALA A 334 6.47 2.27 0.70
CA ALA A 334 7.47 2.97 1.51
C ALA A 334 8.33 3.91 0.64
N MET A 335 8.71 3.47 -0.58
CA MET A 335 9.41 4.32 -1.56
C MET A 335 8.59 5.55 -1.95
N ALA A 336 7.26 5.44 -2.04
CA ALA A 336 6.40 6.57 -2.34
C ALA A 336 6.47 7.68 -1.26
N PHE A 337 6.59 7.31 0.01
CA PHE A 337 6.73 8.30 1.09
C PHE A 337 8.11 8.95 1.11
N ALA A 338 9.18 8.22 0.78
CA ALA A 338 10.50 8.81 0.57
C ALA A 338 10.48 9.83 -0.58
N TRP A 339 9.89 9.47 -1.73
CA TRP A 339 9.75 10.37 -2.87
C TRP A 339 8.89 11.61 -2.55
N MET A 340 7.77 11.45 -1.85
CA MET A 340 6.95 12.59 -1.44
C MET A 340 7.71 13.53 -0.50
N ALA A 341 8.56 13.01 0.38
CA ALA A 341 9.44 13.83 1.22
C ALA A 341 10.44 14.64 0.39
N GLN A 342 11.05 14.04 -0.64
CA GLN A 342 11.89 14.76 -1.59
C GLN A 342 11.11 15.89 -2.26
N GLN A 343 9.94 15.61 -2.83
CA GLN A 343 9.12 16.64 -3.51
C GLN A 343 8.81 17.81 -2.57
N THR A 344 8.55 17.52 -1.29
CA THR A 344 8.23 18.54 -0.28
C THR A 344 9.44 19.39 0.04
N LEU A 345 10.63 18.80 0.25
CA LEU A 345 11.87 19.54 0.51
C LEU A 345 12.32 20.37 -0.70
N ASP A 346 12.11 19.87 -1.90
CA ASP A 346 12.41 20.57 -3.15
C ASP A 346 11.38 21.67 -3.50
N GLY A 347 10.34 21.84 -2.67
CA GLY A 347 9.29 22.83 -2.90
C GLY A 347 8.38 22.51 -4.10
N VAL A 348 8.33 21.26 -4.53
CA VAL A 348 7.56 20.82 -5.68
C VAL A 348 6.13 20.47 -5.29
N ALA A 349 5.16 21.14 -5.93
CA ALA A 349 3.75 20.80 -5.78
C ALA A 349 3.37 19.61 -6.70
N VAL A 350 2.81 18.57 -6.09
CA VAL A 350 2.41 17.34 -6.79
C VAL A 350 0.94 17.42 -7.20
N VAL A 351 0.63 16.95 -8.42
CA VAL A 351 -0.75 16.85 -8.93
C VAL A 351 -1.39 15.58 -8.39
N THR A 352 -2.21 15.72 -7.36
CA THR A 352 -2.91 14.59 -6.69
C THR A 352 -4.34 14.41 -7.22
N SER A 353 -4.87 15.39 -7.97
CA SER A 353 -6.28 15.44 -8.42
C SER A 353 -6.77 14.18 -9.15
N PRO A 354 -5.99 13.47 -9.98
CA PRO A 354 -6.49 12.27 -10.65
C PRO A 354 -6.80 11.11 -9.70
N PHE A 355 -6.20 11.13 -8.51
CA PHE A 355 -6.29 10.03 -7.55
C PHE A 355 -7.12 10.39 -6.31
N THR A 356 -6.96 11.62 -5.80
CA THR A 356 -7.59 12.05 -4.55
C THR A 356 -8.70 13.08 -4.76
N GLY A 357 -8.79 13.69 -5.96
CA GLY A 357 -9.74 14.73 -6.25
C GLY A 357 -9.36 16.11 -5.69
N ALA A 358 -8.11 16.34 -5.27
CA ALA A 358 -7.67 17.66 -4.80
C ALA A 358 -7.86 18.73 -5.88
N LYS A 359 -8.23 19.94 -5.48
CA LYS A 359 -8.62 21.05 -6.38
C LYS A 359 -7.43 21.74 -7.03
N LYS A 360 -6.21 21.51 -6.57
CA LYS A 360 -4.98 22.15 -7.05
C LYS A 360 -3.77 21.26 -6.73
N PRO A 361 -2.62 21.44 -7.43
CA PRO A 361 -1.36 20.81 -7.01
C PRO A 361 -1.00 21.19 -5.56
N VAL A 362 -0.39 20.26 -4.84
CA VAL A 362 -0.17 20.35 -3.40
C VAL A 362 1.29 20.02 -3.07
N MET A 363 1.96 20.88 -2.29
CA MET A 363 3.14 20.45 -1.54
C MET A 363 2.67 19.55 -0.40
N LEU A 364 2.97 18.26 -0.48
CA LEU A 364 2.45 17.27 0.45
C LEU A 364 3.23 17.25 1.76
N GLY A 365 2.50 17.11 2.87
CA GLY A 365 3.08 16.94 4.20
C GLY A 365 3.47 18.26 4.89
N GLY A 366 4.06 18.09 6.07
CA GLY A 366 4.69 19.11 6.91
C GLY A 366 6.12 18.71 7.20
N ILE A 367 7.02 19.69 7.37
CA ILE A 367 8.44 19.48 7.65
C ILE A 367 8.68 19.62 9.14
N TYR A 368 9.30 18.61 9.74
CA TYR A 368 9.74 18.56 11.15
C TYR A 368 11.27 18.51 11.17
N PRO A 369 11.92 19.64 11.47
CA PRO A 369 13.38 19.75 11.41
C PRO A 369 14.07 18.82 12.40
N SER A 370 15.22 18.28 12.01
CA SER A 370 16.09 17.61 12.97
C SER A 370 16.79 18.63 13.89
N PRO A 371 17.19 18.23 15.12
CA PRO A 371 17.86 19.14 16.04
C PRO A 371 19.21 19.66 15.52
N THR A 372 19.77 18.99 14.52
CA THR A 372 21.06 19.35 13.91
C THR A 372 20.95 20.03 12.55
N SER A 373 19.73 20.29 12.05
CA SER A 373 19.52 20.94 10.75
C SER A 373 19.98 22.40 10.79
N PRO A 374 21.07 22.79 10.12
CA PRO A 374 21.39 24.19 9.97
C PRO A 374 20.46 24.80 8.92
N ASN A 375 19.54 25.66 9.36
CA ASN A 375 18.78 26.58 8.52
C ASN A 375 17.75 25.95 7.55
N LEU A 376 16.54 25.70 8.03
CA LEU A 376 15.32 25.96 7.24
C LEU A 376 15.11 27.49 7.23
N ARG A 377 15.76 28.18 6.30
CA ARG A 377 15.47 29.59 5.99
C ARG A 377 14.57 29.67 4.78
#